data_4a0a666118224da5936606f6ea0ba6eb
#
_entry.id   4a0a666118224da5936606f6ea0ba6eb
#
_cell.length_a   1.000
_cell.length_b   1.000
_cell.length_c   1.000
_cell.angle_alpha   90.00
_cell.angle_beta   90.00
_cell.angle_gamma   90.00
#
_symmetry.space_group_name_H-M   'P 1'
#
loop_
_entity.id
_entity.type
_entity.pdbx_description
1 polymer ?
#
loop_
_entity_poly.entity_id
_entity_poly.type
_entity_poly.pdbx_seq_one_letter_code
_entity_poly.pdbx_strand_id
1 'polypeptide(L)'
;STQGVSSAASDVYKRQVQTGVAAFKASGADCIIAIGGGSSMDTAKAIGIIIKNPDFADVRSLEGVAPTTNKCVPIIAVPTTAGTAAEVTINYVITDTQKNRKMVCVDPKDIPVVAVVDPDMMSSMPKGLTAATGMDALTHAIEGYITAGAWELSDMFHLKAIEIISNSLRGAVENTPEGREGMALGQYVAGMGFSNVGLGIVHSMAHPLGALYDTPHGVANAIILPTVMEYNAPATGEKYRNIAKAMGVDSVDSMTLDEARKAAVNAVKKLSKDVGIPENLKDIVKPEDVDFLAQSAYDCLLYTSPSPRDA
;
A
#
# COMPACT_ATOMS: atom_id res chain seq x y z
N SER A 1 1.84 2.83 29.59
CA SER A 1 2.63 2.93 28.37
C SER A 1 3.27 1.57 28.08
N THR A 2 2.64 0.79 27.22
CA THR A 2 3.25 -0.42 26.67
C THR A 2 4.20 0.03 25.58
N GLN A 3 5.50 0.02 25.83
CA GLN A 3 6.51 0.10 24.79
C GLN A 3 6.48 -1.21 23.99
N GLY A 4 5.74 -1.22 22.90
CA GLY A 4 5.93 -2.19 21.85
C GLY A 4 7.14 -1.78 21.04
N VAL A 5 8.28 -2.42 21.20
CA VAL A 5 9.42 -2.25 20.31
C VAL A 5 9.04 -2.94 18.99
N SER A 6 8.59 -2.15 18.02
CA SER A 6 8.53 -2.59 16.63
C SER A 6 9.87 -2.25 15.99
N SER A 7 10.64 -3.25 15.59
CA SER A 7 11.70 -3.06 14.62
C SER A 7 11.04 -2.71 13.27
N ALA A 8 11.57 -1.71 12.58
CA ALA A 8 11.04 -1.15 11.35
C ALA A 8 11.15 -2.14 10.16
N ALA A 9 10.45 -3.21 10.16
CA ALA A 9 10.28 -4.19 9.07
C ALA A 9 9.60 -5.48 9.58
N SER A 10 9.12 -5.51 10.82
CA SER A 10 8.44 -6.73 11.29
C SER A 10 6.99 -6.70 10.84
N ASP A 11 6.61 -7.70 10.09
CA ASP A 11 5.22 -8.01 9.81
C ASP A 11 4.42 -8.14 11.11
N VAL A 12 3.14 -7.76 11.03
CA VAL A 12 2.21 -7.94 12.16
C VAL A 12 1.91 -9.42 12.29
N TYR A 13 2.23 -10.00 13.45
CA TYR A 13 2.00 -11.41 13.73
C TYR A 13 0.78 -11.59 14.65
N LYS A 14 0.08 -12.71 14.48
CA LYS A 14 -1.03 -13.12 15.35
C LYS A 14 -0.73 -12.91 16.84
N ARG A 15 0.47 -13.26 17.31
CA ARG A 15 0.88 -13.12 18.71
C ARG A 15 0.87 -11.67 19.19
N GLN A 16 1.31 -10.73 18.34
CA GLN A 16 1.35 -9.31 18.67
C GLN A 16 -0.06 -8.76 18.86
N VAL A 17 -0.99 -9.12 17.97
CA VAL A 17 -2.40 -8.73 18.09
C VAL A 17 -3.01 -9.27 19.39
N GLN A 18 -2.82 -10.55 19.71
CA GLN A 18 -3.36 -11.15 20.94
C GLN A 18 -2.79 -10.51 22.20
N THR A 19 -1.49 -10.22 22.22
CA THR A 19 -0.85 -9.50 23.33
C THR A 19 -1.44 -8.11 23.48
N GLY A 20 -1.65 -7.39 22.37
CA GLY A 20 -2.27 -6.07 22.36
C GLY A 20 -3.72 -6.09 22.86
N VAL A 21 -4.52 -7.08 22.48
CA VAL A 21 -5.89 -7.27 22.97
C VAL A 21 -5.90 -7.48 24.48
N ALA A 22 -5.00 -8.32 25.01
CA ALA A 22 -4.88 -8.57 26.44
C ALA A 22 -4.48 -7.29 27.20
N ALA A 23 -3.48 -6.57 26.69
CA ALA A 23 -3.01 -5.30 27.27
C ALA A 23 -4.11 -4.23 27.26
N PHE A 24 -4.85 -4.09 26.16
CA PHE A 24 -5.96 -3.15 26.07
C PHE A 24 -7.03 -3.45 27.14
N LYS A 25 -7.45 -4.70 27.27
CA LYS A 25 -8.43 -5.12 28.29
C LYS A 25 -7.94 -4.85 29.71
N ALA A 26 -6.67 -5.11 30.00
CA ALA A 26 -6.07 -4.91 31.31
C ALA A 26 -5.92 -3.44 31.69
N SER A 27 -5.71 -2.55 30.69
CA SER A 27 -5.49 -1.12 30.93
C SER A 27 -6.76 -0.32 31.25
N GLY A 28 -7.94 -0.85 30.88
CA GLY A 28 -9.19 -0.09 30.94
C GLY A 28 -9.27 1.06 29.93
N ALA A 29 -8.43 1.06 28.90
CA ALA A 29 -8.43 2.09 27.85
C ALA A 29 -9.73 2.05 27.03
N ASP A 30 -10.09 3.20 26.47
CA ASP A 30 -11.27 3.37 25.61
C ASP A 30 -10.92 3.74 24.16
N CYS A 31 -9.65 4.03 23.88
CA CYS A 31 -9.13 4.35 22.56
C CYS A 31 -7.72 3.78 22.38
N ILE A 32 -7.24 3.80 21.12
CA ILE A 32 -5.88 3.41 20.72
C ILE A 32 -5.20 4.60 20.05
N ILE A 33 -3.97 4.94 20.46
CA ILE A 33 -3.11 5.84 19.72
C ILE A 33 -2.06 4.98 19.01
N ALA A 34 -2.11 4.95 17.68
CA ALA A 34 -1.19 4.19 16.84
C ALA A 34 -0.14 5.15 16.26
N ILE A 35 1.12 4.99 16.68
CA ILE A 35 2.26 5.79 16.18
C ILE A 35 3.23 4.84 15.49
N GLY A 36 3.53 5.05 14.21
CA GLY A 36 4.47 4.22 13.46
C GLY A 36 4.12 4.07 11.99
N GLY A 37 4.69 3.08 11.35
CA GLY A 37 4.38 2.72 9.96
C GLY A 37 3.12 1.85 9.83
N GLY A 38 2.89 1.31 8.63
CA GLY A 38 1.71 0.50 8.32
C GLY A 38 1.45 -0.65 9.31
N SER A 39 2.49 -1.39 9.71
CA SER A 39 2.33 -2.50 10.66
C SER A 39 1.82 -2.08 12.04
N SER A 40 2.15 -0.87 12.50
CA SER A 40 1.60 -0.33 13.75
C SER A 40 0.10 -0.03 13.62
N MET A 41 -0.30 0.52 12.47
CA MET A 41 -1.70 0.81 12.15
C MET A 41 -2.50 -0.50 12.01
N ASP A 42 -1.96 -1.48 11.27
CA ASP A 42 -2.57 -2.78 11.06
C ASP A 42 -2.79 -3.52 12.38
N THR A 43 -1.80 -3.47 13.28
CA THR A 43 -1.92 -4.01 14.64
C THR A 43 -3.05 -3.33 15.42
N ALA A 44 -3.11 -1.99 15.37
CA ALA A 44 -4.13 -1.22 16.09
C ALA A 44 -5.54 -1.53 15.58
N LYS A 45 -5.72 -1.64 14.26
CA LYS A 45 -6.99 -2.00 13.63
C LYS A 45 -7.43 -3.40 14.06
N ALA A 46 -6.56 -4.40 13.95
CA ALA A 46 -6.85 -5.77 14.36
C ALA A 46 -7.24 -5.85 15.85
N ILE A 47 -6.49 -5.19 16.74
CA ILE A 47 -6.81 -5.11 18.18
C ILE A 47 -8.19 -4.48 18.38
N GLY A 48 -8.42 -3.32 17.77
CA GLY A 48 -9.63 -2.54 17.97
C GLY A 48 -10.89 -3.26 17.47
N ILE A 49 -10.81 -3.96 16.33
CA ILE A 49 -11.90 -4.79 15.81
C ILE A 49 -12.20 -5.96 16.76
N ILE A 50 -11.19 -6.71 17.20
CA ILE A 50 -11.36 -7.86 18.10
C ILE A 50 -11.97 -7.45 19.44
N ILE A 51 -11.56 -6.31 20.01
CA ILE A 51 -12.11 -5.80 21.27
C ILE A 51 -13.63 -5.61 21.18
N LYS A 52 -14.12 -5.11 20.07
CA LYS A 52 -15.56 -4.84 19.86
C LYS A 52 -16.33 -6.01 19.25
N ASN A 53 -15.62 -7.01 18.71
CA ASN A 53 -16.19 -8.19 18.08
C ASN A 53 -15.50 -9.46 18.64
N PRO A 54 -15.79 -9.87 19.87
CA PRO A 54 -15.07 -10.95 20.56
C PRO A 54 -15.24 -12.33 19.89
N ASP A 55 -16.24 -12.52 19.06
CA ASP A 55 -16.44 -13.75 18.28
C ASP A 55 -15.31 -13.95 17.24
N PHE A 56 -14.58 -12.88 16.92
CA PHE A 56 -13.41 -12.87 16.03
C PHE A 56 -12.07 -12.84 16.81
N ALA A 57 -12.03 -13.40 18.02
CA ALA A 57 -10.83 -13.39 18.87
C ALA A 57 -9.59 -14.05 18.22
N ASP A 58 -9.77 -15.05 17.34
CA ASP A 58 -8.68 -15.52 16.48
C ASP A 58 -8.58 -14.59 15.28
N VAL A 59 -7.48 -13.84 15.18
CA VAL A 59 -7.25 -12.86 14.10
C VAL A 59 -7.37 -13.47 12.69
N ARG A 60 -7.18 -14.79 12.53
CA ARG A 60 -7.36 -15.47 11.23
C ARG A 60 -8.81 -15.46 10.75
N SER A 61 -9.77 -15.33 11.66
CA SER A 61 -11.19 -15.20 11.28
C SER A 61 -11.53 -13.85 10.65
N LEU A 62 -10.60 -12.90 10.68
CA LEU A 62 -10.75 -11.58 10.08
C LEU A 62 -10.24 -11.52 8.62
N GLU A 63 -9.70 -12.61 8.06
CA GLU A 63 -9.22 -12.63 6.69
C GLU A 63 -10.33 -12.34 5.68
N GLY A 64 -10.05 -11.54 4.66
CA GLY A 64 -11.02 -11.08 3.69
C GLY A 64 -11.97 -10.04 4.29
N VAL A 65 -13.23 -10.08 3.90
CA VAL A 65 -14.30 -9.23 4.45
C VAL A 65 -15.05 -10.01 5.53
N ALA A 66 -14.57 -9.88 6.77
CA ALA A 66 -15.20 -10.57 7.89
C ALA A 66 -16.56 -9.91 8.26
N PRO A 67 -17.59 -10.70 8.63
CA PRO A 67 -18.91 -10.18 8.97
C PRO A 67 -18.95 -9.59 10.40
N THR A 68 -18.03 -8.69 10.71
CA THR A 68 -18.02 -7.96 11.97
C THR A 68 -19.25 -7.05 12.08
N THR A 69 -19.79 -6.86 13.27
CA THR A 69 -21.00 -6.04 13.47
C THR A 69 -20.71 -4.70 14.11
N ASN A 70 -19.74 -4.65 15.01
CA ASN A 70 -19.43 -3.46 15.79
C ASN A 70 -18.25 -2.69 15.21
N LYS A 71 -18.31 -1.35 15.30
CA LYS A 71 -17.17 -0.49 14.96
C LYS A 71 -15.99 -0.80 15.86
N CYS A 72 -14.79 -0.67 15.32
CA CYS A 72 -13.53 -0.67 16.04
C CYS A 72 -13.57 0.31 17.24
N VAL A 73 -12.75 0.08 18.25
CA VAL A 73 -12.46 1.15 19.23
C VAL A 73 -11.88 2.35 18.50
N PRO A 74 -12.11 3.59 18.98
CA PRO A 74 -11.56 4.78 18.35
C PRO A 74 -10.03 4.67 18.21
N ILE A 75 -9.51 4.89 17.01
CA ILE A 75 -8.06 4.92 16.74
C ILE A 75 -7.67 6.33 16.33
N ILE A 76 -6.64 6.87 16.98
CA ILE A 76 -5.92 8.07 16.54
C ILE A 76 -4.63 7.57 15.89
N ALA A 77 -4.47 7.80 14.60
CA ALA A 77 -3.34 7.32 13.82
C ALA A 77 -2.34 8.43 13.54
N VAL A 78 -1.05 8.18 13.84
CA VAL A 78 0.06 9.09 13.59
C VAL A 78 1.11 8.35 12.75
N PRO A 79 1.02 8.38 11.41
CA PRO A 79 1.96 7.66 10.54
C PRO A 79 3.36 8.26 10.61
N THR A 80 4.37 7.38 10.61
CA THR A 80 5.79 7.75 10.52
C THR A 80 6.42 7.31 9.20
N THR A 81 5.61 6.80 8.28
CA THR A 81 5.99 6.43 6.91
C THR A 81 5.03 7.04 5.91
N ALA A 82 5.50 7.37 4.72
CA ALA A 82 4.69 7.91 3.63
C ALA A 82 4.57 6.87 2.51
N GLY A 83 3.63 5.93 2.65
CA GLY A 83 3.46 4.84 1.67
C GLY A 83 2.12 4.13 1.77
N THR A 84 1.86 3.46 2.87
CA THR A 84 0.74 2.53 3.03
C THR A 84 -0.64 3.19 3.15
N ALA A 85 -0.68 4.45 3.59
CA ALA A 85 -1.93 5.17 3.90
C ALA A 85 -2.86 4.40 4.88
N ALA A 86 -2.30 3.55 5.75
CA ALA A 86 -3.08 2.73 6.67
C ALA A 86 -3.94 3.56 7.65
N GLU A 87 -3.57 4.84 7.84
CA GLU A 87 -4.32 5.80 8.65
C GLU A 87 -5.65 6.24 8.04
N VAL A 88 -5.92 5.92 6.76
CA VAL A 88 -7.14 6.34 6.04
C VAL A 88 -7.83 5.20 5.30
N THR A 89 -7.28 3.99 5.35
CA THR A 89 -7.79 2.84 4.59
C THR A 89 -8.59 1.86 5.44
N ILE A 90 -9.42 1.06 4.78
CA ILE A 90 -10.21 -0.04 5.38
C ILE A 90 -9.42 -1.35 5.48
N ASN A 91 -8.19 -1.37 4.97
CA ASN A 91 -7.37 -2.58 4.89
C ASN A 91 -6.39 -2.66 6.06
N TYR A 92 -6.06 -3.88 6.46
CA TYR A 92 -4.92 -4.21 7.31
C TYR A 92 -4.39 -5.59 6.96
N VAL A 93 -3.09 -5.80 7.14
CA VAL A 93 -2.40 -7.04 6.73
C VAL A 93 -1.76 -7.70 7.94
N ILE A 94 -2.08 -8.97 8.14
CA ILE A 94 -1.56 -9.78 9.25
C ILE A 94 -0.80 -10.98 8.67
N THR A 95 0.38 -11.26 9.19
CA THR A 95 1.16 -12.45 8.80
C THR A 95 0.69 -13.68 9.58
N ASP A 96 0.19 -14.68 8.87
CA ASP A 96 -0.07 -16.02 9.39
C ASP A 96 1.22 -16.84 9.31
N THR A 97 1.92 -16.95 10.44
CA THR A 97 3.20 -17.70 10.51
C THR A 97 3.03 -19.21 10.41
N GLN A 98 1.82 -19.74 10.59
CA GLN A 98 1.56 -21.17 10.43
C GLN A 98 1.43 -21.55 8.95
N LYS A 99 0.83 -20.67 8.16
CA LYS A 99 0.64 -20.87 6.72
C LYS A 99 1.70 -20.14 5.88
N ASN A 100 2.61 -19.43 6.54
CA ASN A 100 3.67 -18.62 5.92
C ASN A 100 3.16 -17.70 4.80
N ARG A 101 2.05 -16.99 5.08
CA ARG A 101 1.42 -16.08 4.13
C ARG A 101 0.86 -14.83 4.80
N LYS A 102 0.70 -13.77 4.01
CA LYS A 102 0.02 -12.54 4.43
C LYS A 102 -1.49 -12.69 4.22
N MET A 103 -2.25 -12.38 5.27
CA MET A 103 -3.71 -12.30 5.24
C MET A 103 -4.11 -10.84 5.06
N VAL A 104 -4.85 -10.56 4.01
CA VAL A 104 -5.46 -9.24 3.79
C VAL A 104 -6.82 -9.24 4.49
N CYS A 105 -7.01 -8.31 5.41
CA CYS A 105 -8.26 -8.09 6.12
C CYS A 105 -8.86 -6.75 5.65
N VAL A 106 -10.17 -6.73 5.46
CA VAL A 106 -10.91 -5.56 4.96
C VAL A 106 -12.13 -5.32 5.83
N ASP A 107 -12.18 -4.18 6.52
CA ASP A 107 -13.34 -3.82 7.33
C ASP A 107 -13.55 -2.29 7.35
N PRO A 108 -14.63 -1.77 6.74
CA PRO A 108 -14.92 -0.31 6.76
C PRO A 108 -15.10 0.27 8.16
N LYS A 109 -15.22 -0.57 9.19
CA LYS A 109 -15.41 -0.17 10.58
C LYS A 109 -14.11 0.08 11.34
N ASP A 110 -12.95 -0.17 10.69
CA ASP A 110 -11.62 -0.04 11.30
C ASP A 110 -10.90 1.27 10.96
N ILE A 111 -11.45 2.08 10.06
CA ILE A 111 -10.83 3.34 9.68
C ILE A 111 -10.59 4.20 10.93
N PRO A 112 -9.36 4.69 11.17
CA PRO A 112 -9.07 5.59 12.27
C PRO A 112 -9.98 6.82 12.27
N VAL A 113 -10.42 7.23 13.46
CA VAL A 113 -11.32 8.40 13.62
C VAL A 113 -10.58 9.72 13.45
N VAL A 114 -9.26 9.71 13.65
CA VAL A 114 -8.36 10.84 13.43
C VAL A 114 -7.07 10.32 12.82
N ALA A 115 -6.61 10.95 11.75
CA ALA A 115 -5.28 10.79 11.19
C ALA A 115 -4.48 12.10 11.41
N VAL A 116 -3.35 12.01 12.09
CA VAL A 116 -2.41 13.12 12.27
C VAL A 116 -1.26 12.91 11.31
N VAL A 117 -1.37 13.48 10.12
CA VAL A 117 -0.39 13.33 9.03
C VAL A 117 0.59 14.49 9.12
N ASP A 118 1.68 14.27 9.85
CA ASP A 118 2.72 15.26 10.12
C ASP A 118 4.01 14.87 9.37
N PRO A 119 4.49 15.69 8.40
CA PRO A 119 5.72 15.42 7.67
C PRO A 119 6.96 15.28 8.57
N ASP A 120 7.01 15.98 9.70
CA ASP A 120 8.13 15.90 10.64
C ASP A 120 8.25 14.51 11.26
N MET A 121 7.12 13.84 11.51
CA MET A 121 7.09 12.45 11.99
C MET A 121 7.66 11.43 10.97
N MET A 122 7.74 11.82 9.70
CA MET A 122 8.24 11.00 8.59
C MET A 122 9.70 11.36 8.21
N SER A 123 10.23 12.47 8.73
CA SER A 123 11.54 13.02 8.33
C SER A 123 12.74 12.16 8.70
N SER A 124 12.58 11.25 9.67
CA SER A 124 13.61 10.31 10.12
C SER A 124 13.74 9.05 9.25
N MET A 125 12.88 8.85 8.27
CA MET A 125 12.99 7.70 7.36
C MET A 125 14.30 7.74 6.56
N PRO A 126 15.09 6.63 6.55
CA PRO A 126 16.25 6.51 5.67
C PRO A 126 15.87 6.63 4.18
N LYS A 127 16.80 7.08 3.33
CA LYS A 127 16.59 7.28 1.88
C LYS A 127 15.97 6.05 1.20
N GLY A 128 16.50 4.85 1.45
CA GLY A 128 15.99 3.60 0.85
C GLY A 128 14.56 3.27 1.28
N LEU A 129 14.21 3.51 2.55
CA LEU A 129 12.83 3.32 3.02
C LEU A 129 11.90 4.37 2.42
N THR A 130 12.33 5.63 2.35
CA THR A 130 11.57 6.71 1.71
C THR A 130 11.28 6.39 0.24
N ALA A 131 12.29 5.93 -0.51
CA ALA A 131 12.13 5.53 -1.90
C ALA A 131 11.14 4.38 -2.05
N ALA A 132 11.31 3.32 -1.24
CA ALA A 132 10.45 2.13 -1.29
C ALA A 132 9.00 2.47 -0.95
N THR A 133 8.75 3.17 0.16
CA THR A 133 7.38 3.53 0.58
C THR A 133 6.74 4.54 -0.37
N GLY A 134 7.51 5.47 -0.94
CA GLY A 134 7.00 6.44 -1.90
C GLY A 134 6.62 5.80 -3.24
N MET A 135 7.41 4.84 -3.71
CA MET A 135 7.04 4.05 -4.90
C MET A 135 5.85 3.12 -4.64
N ASP A 136 5.68 2.63 -3.41
CA ASP A 136 4.49 1.92 -2.96
C ASP A 136 3.24 2.80 -3.06
N ALA A 137 3.31 4.03 -2.55
CA ALA A 137 2.23 5.01 -2.68
C ALA A 137 1.88 5.33 -4.14
N LEU A 138 2.89 5.43 -5.02
CA LEU A 138 2.67 5.60 -6.46
C LEU A 138 1.98 4.38 -7.07
N THR A 139 2.39 3.18 -6.65
CA THR A 139 1.76 1.93 -7.09
C THR A 139 0.29 1.87 -6.67
N HIS A 140 -0.02 2.22 -5.42
CA HIS A 140 -1.39 2.34 -4.94
C HIS A 140 -2.22 3.28 -5.82
N ALA A 141 -1.69 4.46 -6.14
CA ALA A 141 -2.39 5.44 -6.96
C ALA A 141 -2.61 4.95 -8.41
N ILE A 142 -1.60 4.34 -9.02
CA ILE A 142 -1.70 3.83 -10.40
C ILE A 142 -2.65 2.63 -10.47
N GLU A 143 -2.51 1.63 -9.60
CA GLU A 143 -3.40 0.47 -9.59
C GLU A 143 -4.84 0.85 -9.26
N GLY A 144 -5.05 1.69 -8.24
CA GLY A 144 -6.38 2.19 -7.92
C GLY A 144 -7.02 2.99 -9.04
N TYR A 145 -6.22 3.69 -9.86
CA TYR A 145 -6.72 4.42 -11.03
C TYR A 145 -7.18 3.49 -12.16
N ILE A 146 -6.48 2.37 -12.38
CA ILE A 146 -6.78 1.46 -13.50
C ILE A 146 -7.66 0.26 -13.10
N THR A 147 -7.90 0.01 -11.83
CA THR A 147 -8.70 -1.13 -11.38
C THR A 147 -10.12 -1.11 -11.96
N ALA A 148 -10.74 -2.28 -12.09
CA ALA A 148 -12.09 -2.42 -12.62
C ALA A 148 -13.17 -1.71 -11.77
N GLY A 149 -12.90 -1.51 -10.48
CA GLY A 149 -13.77 -0.76 -9.56
C GLY A 149 -13.64 0.76 -9.62
N ALA A 150 -12.70 1.30 -10.43
CA ALA A 150 -12.44 2.73 -10.51
C ALA A 150 -13.61 3.51 -11.13
N TRP A 151 -13.87 4.71 -10.63
CA TRP A 151 -14.92 5.62 -11.08
C TRP A 151 -14.48 7.08 -10.87
N GLU A 152 -15.26 8.04 -11.33
CA GLU A 152 -14.85 9.45 -11.44
C GLU A 152 -14.27 10.04 -10.15
N LEU A 153 -14.89 9.74 -8.99
CA LEU A 153 -14.43 10.31 -7.72
C LEU A 153 -13.10 9.67 -7.28
N SER A 154 -12.94 8.35 -7.43
CA SER A 154 -11.67 7.68 -7.13
C SER A 154 -10.57 8.09 -8.09
N ASP A 155 -10.90 8.26 -9.37
CA ASP A 155 -9.97 8.70 -10.42
C ASP A 155 -9.38 10.08 -10.10
N MET A 156 -10.19 11.00 -9.56
CA MET A 156 -9.75 12.33 -9.12
C MET A 156 -8.67 12.24 -8.03
N PHE A 157 -8.87 11.40 -7.01
CA PHE A 157 -7.88 11.19 -5.96
C PHE A 157 -6.60 10.58 -6.50
N HIS A 158 -6.72 9.54 -7.32
CA HIS A 158 -5.55 8.83 -7.85
C HIS A 158 -4.69 9.70 -8.76
N LEU A 159 -5.30 10.43 -9.69
CA LEU A 159 -4.54 11.33 -10.57
C LEU A 159 -3.85 12.44 -9.77
N LYS A 160 -4.51 12.99 -8.76
CA LYS A 160 -3.88 13.99 -7.90
C LYS A 160 -2.76 13.41 -7.05
N ALA A 161 -2.92 12.20 -6.55
CA ALA A 161 -1.85 11.49 -5.83
C ALA A 161 -0.64 11.23 -6.73
N ILE A 162 -0.83 10.75 -7.97
CA ILE A 162 0.24 10.53 -8.94
C ILE A 162 1.02 11.82 -9.19
N GLU A 163 0.32 12.93 -9.41
CA GLU A 163 0.94 14.25 -9.61
C GLU A 163 1.80 14.66 -8.40
N ILE A 164 1.24 14.62 -7.19
CA ILE A 164 1.93 15.02 -5.97
C ILE A 164 3.15 14.14 -5.74
N ILE A 165 3.00 12.82 -5.78
CA ILE A 165 4.08 11.86 -5.52
C ILE A 165 5.21 12.02 -6.54
N SER A 166 4.88 12.14 -7.83
CA SER A 166 5.86 12.28 -8.89
C SER A 166 6.73 13.53 -8.74
N ASN A 167 6.15 14.61 -8.24
CA ASN A 167 6.83 15.87 -7.99
C ASN A 167 7.65 15.87 -6.69
N SER A 168 7.24 15.08 -5.69
CA SER A 168 7.75 15.20 -4.32
C SER A 168 8.75 14.11 -3.94
N LEU A 169 8.67 12.90 -4.53
CA LEU A 169 9.42 11.73 -4.07
C LEU A 169 10.94 11.93 -4.10
N ARG A 170 11.46 12.53 -5.17
CA ARG A 170 12.91 12.83 -5.26
C ARG A 170 13.36 13.74 -4.12
N GLY A 171 12.61 14.81 -3.85
CA GLY A 171 12.87 15.73 -2.74
C GLY A 171 12.76 15.05 -1.38
N ALA A 172 11.77 14.17 -1.20
CA ALA A 172 11.61 13.42 0.04
C ALA A 172 12.80 12.46 0.30
N VAL A 173 13.33 11.80 -0.73
CA VAL A 173 14.53 10.94 -0.65
C VAL A 173 15.77 11.77 -0.26
N GLU A 174 15.86 13.01 -0.72
CA GLU A 174 16.91 13.96 -0.30
C GLU A 174 16.57 14.65 1.03
N ASN A 175 15.43 14.31 1.65
CA ASN A 175 14.95 14.83 2.92
C ASN A 175 14.68 16.34 2.94
N THR A 176 14.18 16.88 1.81
CA THR A 176 13.72 18.27 1.78
C THR A 176 12.35 18.41 2.45
N PRO A 177 12.09 19.53 3.16
CA PRO A 177 10.78 19.76 3.79
C PRO A 177 9.60 19.64 2.81
N GLU A 178 9.72 20.26 1.63
CA GLU A 178 8.68 20.24 0.59
C GLU A 178 8.45 18.83 0.04
N GLY A 179 9.53 18.04 -0.11
CA GLY A 179 9.43 16.64 -0.52
C GLY A 179 8.71 15.79 0.54
N ARG A 180 9.03 15.99 1.82
CA ARG A 180 8.36 15.28 2.93
C ARG A 180 6.89 15.67 3.04
N GLU A 181 6.56 16.96 2.96
CA GLU A 181 5.17 17.44 2.97
C GLU A 181 4.38 16.88 1.80
N GLY A 182 4.95 16.95 0.59
CA GLY A 182 4.30 16.40 -0.59
C GLY A 182 4.07 14.89 -0.51
N MET A 183 5.05 14.13 0.00
CA MET A 183 4.87 12.67 0.18
C MET A 183 3.86 12.33 1.26
N ALA A 184 3.83 13.06 2.38
CA ALA A 184 2.84 12.89 3.43
C ALA A 184 1.41 13.08 2.88
N LEU A 185 1.19 14.14 2.10
CA LEU A 185 -0.10 14.41 1.44
C LEU A 185 -0.40 13.40 0.34
N GLY A 186 0.57 13.14 -0.56
CA GLY A 186 0.35 12.31 -1.75
C GLY A 186 -0.05 10.87 -1.41
N GLN A 187 0.61 10.24 -0.42
CA GLN A 187 0.25 8.90 0.02
C GLN A 187 -1.15 8.86 0.67
N TYR A 188 -1.50 9.89 1.44
CA TYR A 188 -2.82 9.99 2.08
C TYR A 188 -3.94 10.11 1.04
N VAL A 189 -3.74 10.96 0.01
CA VAL A 189 -4.68 11.11 -1.10
C VAL A 189 -4.81 9.81 -1.90
N ALA A 190 -3.71 9.08 -2.15
CA ALA A 190 -3.75 7.76 -2.75
C ALA A 190 -4.61 6.78 -1.93
N GLY A 191 -4.46 6.80 -0.60
CA GLY A 191 -5.26 5.99 0.33
C GLY A 191 -6.75 6.28 0.27
N MET A 192 -7.13 7.54 0.20
CA MET A 192 -8.53 7.95 0.00
C MET A 192 -9.12 7.38 -1.28
N GLY A 193 -8.32 7.22 -2.33
CA GLY A 193 -8.74 6.62 -3.59
C GLY A 193 -8.86 5.10 -3.49
N PHE A 194 -7.72 4.38 -3.32
CA PHE A 194 -7.69 2.93 -3.46
C PHE A 194 -8.47 2.17 -2.38
N SER A 195 -8.65 2.75 -1.20
CA SER A 195 -9.48 2.18 -0.14
C SER A 195 -10.93 1.91 -0.56
N ASN A 196 -11.40 2.60 -1.61
CA ASN A 196 -12.76 2.47 -2.12
C ASN A 196 -12.89 1.54 -3.35
N VAL A 197 -11.79 1.23 -4.04
CA VAL A 197 -11.86 0.56 -5.34
C VAL A 197 -10.95 -0.67 -5.45
N GLY A 198 -10.04 -0.85 -4.50
CA GLY A 198 -9.08 -1.95 -4.49
C GLY A 198 -7.82 -1.66 -5.30
N LEU A 199 -6.99 -2.69 -5.42
CA LEU A 199 -5.67 -2.66 -6.06
C LEU A 199 -5.63 -3.67 -7.22
N GLY A 200 -4.45 -4.16 -7.60
CA GLY A 200 -4.31 -5.00 -8.76
C GLY A 200 -3.16 -6.01 -8.72
N ILE A 201 -2.64 -6.34 -9.90
CA ILE A 201 -1.66 -7.41 -10.12
C ILE A 201 -0.34 -7.12 -9.39
N VAL A 202 0.12 -5.87 -9.33
CA VAL A 202 1.39 -5.53 -8.68
C VAL A 202 1.37 -5.95 -7.21
N HIS A 203 0.35 -5.53 -6.48
CA HIS A 203 0.20 -5.90 -5.07
C HIS A 203 -0.03 -7.39 -4.88
N SER A 204 -0.79 -8.04 -5.78
CA SER A 204 -0.99 -9.49 -5.77
C SER A 204 0.32 -10.26 -5.94
N MET A 205 1.25 -9.77 -6.76
CA MET A 205 2.58 -10.36 -6.96
C MET A 205 3.56 -10.01 -5.83
N ALA A 206 3.46 -8.82 -5.25
CA ALA A 206 4.37 -8.39 -4.18
C ALA A 206 4.14 -9.12 -2.86
N HIS A 207 2.91 -9.50 -2.54
CA HIS A 207 2.58 -10.19 -1.28
C HIS A 207 3.31 -11.53 -1.11
N PRO A 208 3.29 -12.46 -2.08
CA PRO A 208 4.05 -13.71 -1.95
C PRO A 208 5.57 -13.50 -1.91
N LEU A 209 6.12 -12.45 -2.55
CA LEU A 209 7.53 -12.11 -2.43
C LEU A 209 7.91 -11.71 -1.00
N GLY A 210 7.06 -10.90 -0.36
CA GLY A 210 7.24 -10.55 1.05
C GLY A 210 7.12 -11.77 1.98
N ALA A 211 6.20 -12.69 1.69
CA ALA A 211 6.00 -13.88 2.51
C ALA A 211 7.14 -14.91 2.38
N LEU A 212 7.67 -15.13 1.17
CA LEU A 212 8.67 -16.16 0.88
C LEU A 212 10.12 -15.69 1.11
N TYR A 213 10.42 -14.44 0.74
CA TYR A 213 11.79 -13.90 0.73
C TYR A 213 12.01 -12.74 1.71
N ASP A 214 10.99 -12.37 2.49
CA ASP A 214 11.03 -11.18 3.36
C ASP A 214 11.42 -9.90 2.59
N THR A 215 11.03 -9.85 1.31
CA THR A 215 11.30 -8.69 0.45
C THR A 215 10.50 -7.49 0.97
N PRO A 216 11.12 -6.33 1.18
CA PRO A 216 10.39 -5.13 1.57
C PRO A 216 9.28 -4.81 0.56
N HIS A 217 8.06 -4.64 1.05
CA HIS A 217 6.85 -4.54 0.23
C HIS A 217 6.95 -3.47 -0.87
N GLY A 218 7.37 -2.26 -0.50
CA GLY A 218 7.51 -1.16 -1.46
C GLY A 218 8.60 -1.39 -2.50
N VAL A 219 9.66 -2.15 -2.17
CA VAL A 219 10.69 -2.55 -3.15
C VAL A 219 10.11 -3.52 -4.16
N ALA A 220 9.38 -4.55 -3.69
CA ALA A 220 8.73 -5.51 -4.57
C ALA A 220 7.75 -4.81 -5.52
N ASN A 221 6.87 -3.97 -5.00
CA ASN A 221 5.92 -3.18 -5.80
C ASN A 221 6.63 -2.32 -6.85
N ALA A 222 7.67 -1.59 -6.47
CA ALA A 222 8.39 -0.68 -7.36
C ALA A 222 9.08 -1.39 -8.53
N ILE A 223 9.64 -2.58 -8.29
CA ILE A 223 10.30 -3.38 -9.33
C ILE A 223 9.28 -3.99 -10.29
N ILE A 224 8.14 -4.48 -9.78
CA ILE A 224 7.11 -5.16 -10.57
C ILE A 224 6.27 -4.17 -11.38
N LEU A 225 6.00 -2.97 -10.84
CA LEU A 225 5.07 -2.00 -11.40
C LEU A 225 5.26 -1.72 -12.89
N PRO A 226 6.46 -1.41 -13.41
CA PRO A 226 6.62 -1.10 -14.83
C PRO A 226 6.23 -2.26 -15.76
N THR A 227 6.56 -3.50 -15.38
CA THR A 227 6.24 -4.70 -16.16
C THR A 227 4.74 -4.96 -16.18
N VAL A 228 4.07 -4.82 -15.05
CA VAL A 228 2.62 -4.97 -14.96
C VAL A 228 1.91 -3.83 -15.71
N MET A 229 2.44 -2.61 -15.67
CA MET A 229 1.89 -1.53 -16.49
C MET A 229 1.96 -1.85 -17.98
N GLU A 230 3.07 -2.41 -18.48
CA GLU A 230 3.18 -2.84 -19.88
C GLU A 230 2.14 -3.92 -20.21
N TYR A 231 1.94 -4.88 -19.31
CA TYR A 231 0.94 -5.94 -19.47
C TYR A 231 -0.50 -5.39 -19.52
N ASN A 232 -0.85 -4.46 -18.64
CA ASN A 232 -2.18 -3.88 -18.53
C ASN A 232 -2.47 -2.82 -19.62
N ALA A 233 -1.44 -2.23 -20.24
CA ALA A 233 -1.59 -1.10 -21.13
C ALA A 233 -2.67 -1.27 -22.23
N PRO A 234 -2.81 -2.43 -22.91
CA PRO A 234 -3.84 -2.60 -23.95
C PRO A 234 -5.28 -2.47 -23.43
N ALA A 235 -5.52 -2.81 -22.15
CA ALA A 235 -6.87 -2.83 -21.56
C ALA A 235 -7.27 -1.51 -20.88
N THR A 236 -6.40 -0.48 -20.84
CA THR A 236 -6.60 0.71 -20.00
C THR A 236 -7.14 1.95 -20.74
N GLY A 237 -7.44 1.84 -22.05
CA GLY A 237 -7.92 2.97 -22.85
C GLY A 237 -6.97 4.18 -22.74
N GLU A 238 -7.51 5.34 -22.42
CA GLU A 238 -6.78 6.61 -22.26
C GLU A 238 -6.14 6.80 -20.87
N LYS A 239 -6.37 5.89 -19.92
CA LYS A 239 -5.92 6.08 -18.54
C LYS A 239 -4.40 6.29 -18.42
N TYR A 240 -3.60 5.61 -19.25
CA TYR A 240 -2.15 5.81 -19.22
C TYR A 240 -1.68 7.15 -19.79
N ARG A 241 -2.43 7.74 -20.72
CA ARG A 241 -2.20 9.12 -21.13
C ARG A 241 -2.34 10.08 -19.95
N ASN A 242 -3.41 9.90 -19.15
CA ASN A 242 -3.64 10.70 -17.97
C ASN A 242 -2.56 10.48 -16.90
N ILE A 243 -2.08 9.25 -16.71
CA ILE A 243 -0.95 8.95 -15.81
C ILE A 243 0.30 9.68 -16.27
N ALA A 244 0.66 9.58 -17.57
CA ALA A 244 1.83 10.27 -18.11
C ALA A 244 1.74 11.79 -17.90
N LYS A 245 0.56 12.36 -18.12
CA LYS A 245 0.29 13.78 -17.90
C LYS A 245 0.45 14.16 -16.42
N ALA A 246 -0.13 13.39 -15.50
CA ALA A 246 0.00 13.60 -14.06
C ALA A 246 1.46 13.49 -13.58
N MET A 247 2.27 12.64 -14.22
CA MET A 247 3.70 12.50 -13.96
C MET A 247 4.56 13.59 -14.60
N GLY A 248 3.96 14.58 -15.28
CA GLY A 248 4.67 15.71 -15.87
C GLY A 248 5.38 15.40 -17.18
N VAL A 249 4.90 14.43 -17.96
CA VAL A 249 5.43 14.18 -19.31
C VAL A 249 4.92 15.25 -20.25
N ASP A 250 5.83 15.88 -20.99
CA ASP A 250 5.51 16.92 -21.96
C ASP A 250 4.80 16.38 -23.21
N SER A 251 3.98 17.22 -23.83
CA SER A 251 3.36 16.97 -25.14
C SER A 251 2.51 15.69 -25.23
N VAL A 252 2.05 15.14 -24.12
CA VAL A 252 1.30 13.87 -24.06
C VAL A 252 0.03 13.91 -24.91
N ASP A 253 -0.64 15.06 -24.98
CA ASP A 253 -1.88 15.24 -25.73
C ASP A 253 -1.70 15.09 -27.25
N SER A 254 -0.48 15.29 -27.77
CA SER A 254 -0.15 15.12 -29.19
C SER A 254 0.37 13.70 -29.56
N MET A 255 0.59 12.84 -28.56
CA MET A 255 1.05 11.48 -28.77
C MET A 255 -0.09 10.57 -29.25
N THR A 256 0.24 9.55 -30.02
CA THR A 256 -0.65 8.40 -30.22
C THR A 256 -0.91 7.71 -28.88
N LEU A 257 -1.93 6.87 -28.83
CA LEU A 257 -2.27 6.13 -27.59
C LEU A 257 -1.10 5.23 -27.14
N ASP A 258 -0.45 4.56 -28.07
CA ASP A 258 0.69 3.66 -27.76
C ASP A 258 1.93 4.44 -27.31
N GLU A 259 2.19 5.61 -27.88
CA GLU A 259 3.26 6.50 -27.40
C GLU A 259 2.97 7.00 -25.98
N ALA A 260 1.74 7.42 -25.69
CA ALA A 260 1.34 7.86 -24.37
C ALA A 260 1.43 6.74 -23.31
N ARG A 261 1.05 5.51 -23.67
CA ARG A 261 1.22 4.32 -22.82
C ARG A 261 2.68 4.05 -22.49
N LYS A 262 3.55 4.06 -23.50
CA LYS A 262 5.01 3.92 -23.31
C LYS A 262 5.59 5.07 -22.48
N ALA A 263 5.12 6.29 -22.69
CA ALA A 263 5.56 7.46 -21.94
C ALA A 263 5.24 7.33 -20.45
N ALA A 264 4.04 6.84 -20.07
CA ALA A 264 3.66 6.58 -18.69
C ALA A 264 4.60 5.55 -18.03
N VAL A 265 4.82 4.41 -18.68
CA VAL A 265 5.73 3.36 -18.19
C VAL A 265 7.15 3.89 -18.03
N ASN A 266 7.65 4.65 -19.01
CA ASN A 266 9.00 5.23 -18.96
C ASN A 266 9.13 6.28 -17.85
N ALA A 267 8.09 7.06 -17.57
CA ALA A 267 8.09 8.01 -16.47
C ALA A 267 8.22 7.30 -15.12
N VAL A 268 7.51 6.18 -14.93
CA VAL A 268 7.62 5.34 -13.73
C VAL A 268 9.03 4.73 -13.63
N LYS A 269 9.56 4.13 -14.71
CA LYS A 269 10.93 3.57 -14.75
C LYS A 269 11.96 4.64 -14.37
N LYS A 270 11.81 5.84 -14.92
CA LYS A 270 12.71 6.96 -14.63
C LYS A 270 12.64 7.35 -13.16
N LEU A 271 11.46 7.53 -12.59
CA LEU A 271 11.31 7.89 -11.19
C LEU A 271 11.92 6.81 -10.29
N SER A 272 11.62 5.54 -10.54
CA SER A 272 12.17 4.40 -9.80
C SER A 272 13.70 4.39 -9.79
N LYS A 273 14.31 4.62 -10.96
CA LYS A 273 15.77 4.74 -11.11
C LYS A 273 16.33 5.95 -10.36
N ASP A 274 15.69 7.12 -10.48
CA ASP A 274 16.14 8.37 -9.86
C ASP A 274 16.17 8.27 -8.34
N VAL A 275 15.29 7.46 -7.74
CA VAL A 275 15.22 7.26 -6.28
C VAL A 275 15.96 6.00 -5.79
N GLY A 276 16.68 5.32 -6.69
CA GLY A 276 17.59 4.22 -6.34
C GLY A 276 16.92 2.87 -6.08
N ILE A 277 15.75 2.61 -6.65
CA ILE A 277 15.12 1.28 -6.61
C ILE A 277 15.89 0.30 -7.51
N PRO A 278 16.12 -0.96 -7.09
CA PRO A 278 16.71 -2.00 -7.94
C PRO A 278 15.89 -2.24 -9.22
N GLU A 279 16.56 -2.56 -10.32
CA GLU A 279 15.89 -2.71 -11.62
C GLU A 279 15.14 -4.04 -11.79
N ASN A 280 15.50 -5.08 -11.00
CA ASN A 280 14.93 -6.41 -11.16
C ASN A 280 15.03 -7.26 -9.88
N LEU A 281 14.37 -8.43 -9.91
CA LEU A 281 14.29 -9.38 -8.81
C LEU A 281 15.32 -10.53 -8.88
N LYS A 282 16.31 -10.49 -9.79
CA LYS A 282 17.21 -11.62 -10.07
C LYS A 282 18.01 -12.09 -8.86
N ASP A 283 18.37 -11.16 -7.97
CA ASP A 283 19.14 -11.47 -6.75
C ASP A 283 18.23 -11.89 -5.58
N ILE A 284 16.91 -11.85 -5.77
CA ILE A 284 15.91 -12.16 -4.74
C ILE A 284 15.18 -13.45 -5.05
N VAL A 285 14.64 -13.58 -6.28
CA VAL A 285 13.76 -14.68 -6.68
C VAL A 285 14.55 -15.83 -7.29
N LYS A 286 14.31 -17.04 -6.80
CA LYS A 286 14.84 -18.25 -7.38
C LYS A 286 13.94 -18.77 -8.50
N PRO A 287 14.52 -19.28 -9.61
CA PRO A 287 13.75 -19.79 -10.74
C PRO A 287 12.74 -20.87 -10.38
N GLU A 288 13.08 -21.75 -9.42
CA GLU A 288 12.23 -22.84 -8.96
C GLU A 288 10.95 -22.39 -8.25
N ASP A 289 10.92 -21.16 -7.73
CA ASP A 289 9.78 -20.63 -6.96
C ASP A 289 8.79 -19.83 -7.83
N VAL A 290 9.10 -19.62 -9.12
CA VAL A 290 8.29 -18.75 -10.01
C VAL A 290 6.86 -19.27 -10.14
N ASP A 291 6.66 -20.57 -10.32
CA ASP A 291 5.31 -21.15 -10.47
C ASP A 291 4.50 -21.00 -9.17
N PHE A 292 5.13 -21.18 -8.02
CA PHE A 292 4.48 -20.94 -6.72
C PHE A 292 4.09 -19.47 -6.54
N LEU A 293 4.98 -18.54 -6.88
CA LEU A 293 4.73 -17.11 -6.78
C LEU A 293 3.58 -16.68 -7.73
N ALA A 294 3.57 -17.20 -8.94
CA ALA A 294 2.54 -16.92 -9.93
C ALA A 294 1.15 -17.42 -9.46
N GLN A 295 1.08 -18.66 -8.95
CA GLN A 295 -0.17 -19.21 -8.41
C GLN A 295 -0.64 -18.42 -7.19
N SER A 296 0.27 -18.08 -6.27
CA SER A 296 -0.06 -17.29 -5.08
C SER A 296 -0.57 -15.88 -5.43
N ALA A 297 -0.01 -15.27 -6.48
CA ALA A 297 -0.49 -13.98 -6.98
C ALA A 297 -1.89 -14.09 -7.60
N TYR A 298 -2.15 -15.15 -8.35
CA TYR A 298 -3.45 -15.41 -8.97
C TYR A 298 -4.56 -15.63 -7.92
N ASP A 299 -4.25 -16.32 -6.84
CA ASP A 299 -5.19 -16.62 -5.74
C ASP A 299 -5.39 -15.43 -4.78
N CYS A 300 -4.69 -14.32 -5.00
CA CYS A 300 -4.73 -13.16 -4.12
C CYS A 300 -6.04 -12.37 -4.28
N LEU A 301 -6.67 -12.00 -3.14
CA LEU A 301 -7.91 -11.21 -3.10
C LEU A 301 -7.79 -9.80 -3.69
N LEU A 302 -6.56 -9.30 -3.88
CA LEU A 302 -6.29 -7.98 -4.45
C LEU A 302 -6.31 -7.96 -5.99
N TYR A 303 -6.51 -9.12 -6.63
CA TYR A 303 -6.53 -9.22 -8.09
C TYR A 303 -7.81 -8.63 -8.67
N THR A 304 -7.80 -7.32 -8.91
CA THR A 304 -8.92 -6.56 -9.51
C THR A 304 -8.51 -5.74 -10.74
N SER A 305 -7.29 -5.97 -11.26
CA SER A 305 -6.80 -5.25 -12.45
C SER A 305 -7.62 -5.58 -13.69
N PRO A 306 -7.84 -4.62 -14.60
CA PRO A 306 -8.33 -4.91 -15.93
C PRO A 306 -7.26 -5.75 -16.64
N SER A 307 -7.55 -7.04 -16.79
CA SER A 307 -6.65 -7.95 -17.51
C SER A 307 -7.07 -8.00 -18.98
N PRO A 308 -6.13 -8.13 -19.94
CA PRO A 308 -6.47 -8.47 -21.32
C PRO A 308 -7.27 -9.77 -21.45
N ARG A 309 -7.32 -10.61 -20.41
CA ARG A 309 -8.15 -11.82 -20.36
C ARG A 309 -9.62 -11.53 -20.06
N ASP A 310 -9.93 -10.36 -19.49
CA ASP A 310 -11.28 -9.95 -19.12
C ASP A 310 -11.95 -9.12 -20.24
N ALA A 311 -11.20 -8.79 -21.26
CA ALA A 311 -11.65 -8.08 -22.46
C ALA A 311 -11.90 -9.06 -23.61
#